data_37a6837c1163446d5d3c97ba38094515
#
_entry.id   37a6837c1163446d5d3c97ba38094515
#
_cell.length_a   1.000
_cell.length_b   1.000
_cell.length_c   1.000
_cell.angle_alpha   90.00
_cell.angle_beta   90.00
_cell.angle_gamma   90.00
#
_symmetry.space_group_name_H-M   'P 1'
#
loop_
_entity.id
_entity.type
_entity.pdbx_description
1 polymer ?
#
loop_
_entity_poly.entity_id
_entity_poly.type
_entity_poly.pdbx_seq_one_letter_code
_entity_poly.pdbx_strand_id
1 'polypeptide(L)'
;MKLTKKTAGLLILYFLFQLFVLWGGDFFLVILLLIADAVLFYYMVANVMEKNRLRKGIQEIAAGNMSYQIPIDGLHGENKKFALMINGIGTGLNKAVAEAMKNERLKTDLITNVSHDIKTPLTSILNYVGILRQTDPADPKAVSYTHLT
;
A
#
# COMPACT_ATOMS: atom_id res chain seq x y z
N MET A 1 17.09 -23.30 8.31
CA MET A 1 17.21 -24.54 9.08
C MET A 1 18.50 -24.71 9.89
N LYS A 2 19.65 -24.16 9.50
CA LYS A 2 20.90 -24.21 10.29
C LYS A 2 20.89 -23.31 11.55
N LEU A 3 20.18 -22.19 11.52
CA LEU A 3 20.11 -21.24 12.65
C LEU A 3 19.28 -21.82 13.82
N THR A 4 18.22 -22.55 13.52
CA THR A 4 17.34 -23.20 14.52
C THR A 4 18.03 -24.31 15.30
N LYS A 5 18.96 -25.05 14.69
CA LYS A 5 19.72 -26.10 15.39
C LYS A 5 20.76 -25.51 16.35
N LYS A 6 21.40 -24.40 15.98
CA LYS A 6 22.34 -23.68 16.88
C LYS A 6 21.62 -23.04 18.06
N THR A 7 20.45 -22.43 17.83
CA THR A 7 19.66 -21.81 18.91
C THR A 7 19.08 -22.88 19.84
N ALA A 8 18.61 -24.00 19.30
CA ALA A 8 18.15 -25.12 20.13
C ALA A 8 19.29 -25.72 21.01
N GLY A 9 20.50 -25.88 20.44
CA GLY A 9 21.65 -26.31 21.20
C GLY A 9 22.04 -25.35 22.34
N LEU A 10 22.00 -24.05 22.07
CA LEU A 10 22.26 -23.04 23.10
C LEU A 10 21.21 -23.06 24.23
N LEU A 11 19.94 -23.25 23.90
CA LEU A 11 18.87 -23.36 24.89
C LEU A 11 19.02 -24.62 25.76
N ILE A 12 19.39 -25.74 25.16
CA ILE A 12 19.66 -27.00 25.91
C ILE A 12 20.84 -26.80 26.87
N LEU A 13 21.93 -26.19 26.38
CA LEU A 13 23.11 -25.92 27.21
C LEU A 13 22.78 -24.97 28.37
N TYR A 14 21.97 -23.93 28.12
CA TYR A 14 21.49 -22.99 29.14
C TYR A 14 20.64 -23.71 30.19
N PHE A 15 19.73 -24.59 29.80
CA PHE A 15 18.90 -25.36 30.70
C PHE A 15 19.72 -26.35 31.57
N LEU A 16 20.72 -27.01 30.97
CA LEU A 16 21.65 -27.91 31.72
C LEU A 16 22.48 -27.09 32.74
N PHE A 17 22.91 -25.88 32.38
CA PHE A 17 23.61 -24.99 33.29
C PHE A 17 22.72 -24.56 34.48
N GLN A 18 21.45 -24.28 34.24
CA GLN A 18 20.47 -24.00 35.31
C GLN A 18 20.31 -25.17 36.27
N LEU A 19 20.19 -26.39 35.77
CA LEU A 19 20.09 -27.59 36.60
C LEU A 19 21.35 -27.79 37.47
N PHE A 20 22.53 -27.53 36.92
CA PHE A 20 23.80 -27.63 37.63
C PHE A 20 23.87 -26.61 38.78
N VAL A 21 23.46 -25.34 38.56
CA VAL A 21 23.45 -24.32 39.59
C VAL A 21 22.43 -24.63 40.70
N LEU A 22 21.25 -25.14 40.35
CA LEU A 22 20.24 -25.55 41.32
C LEU A 22 20.73 -26.69 42.21
N TRP A 23 21.57 -27.56 41.68
CA TRP A 23 22.14 -28.69 42.47
C TRP A 23 23.29 -28.25 43.36
N GLY A 24 24.03 -27.21 42.98
CA GLY A 24 25.14 -26.64 43.77
C GLY A 24 24.73 -25.92 45.04
N GLY A 25 23.45 -25.56 45.23
CA GLY A 25 22.86 -25.03 46.48
C GLY A 25 23.19 -23.61 46.86
N ASP A 26 23.90 -22.86 46.03
CA ASP A 26 24.24 -21.44 46.26
C ASP A 26 23.03 -20.52 46.07
N PHE A 27 22.42 -20.09 47.18
CA PHE A 27 21.24 -19.25 47.16
C PHE A 27 21.41 -17.96 46.34
N PHE A 28 22.58 -17.33 46.39
CA PHE A 28 22.88 -16.13 45.63
C PHE A 28 22.89 -16.36 44.12
N LEU A 29 23.46 -17.47 43.67
CA LEU A 29 23.47 -17.86 42.24
C LEU A 29 22.07 -18.17 41.73
N VAL A 30 21.21 -18.78 42.52
CA VAL A 30 19.80 -19.05 42.15
C VAL A 30 19.04 -17.75 41.95
N ILE A 31 19.20 -16.75 42.82
CA ILE A 31 18.57 -15.43 42.64
C ILE A 31 19.06 -14.74 41.39
N LEU A 32 20.37 -14.78 41.10
CA LEU A 32 20.94 -14.20 39.88
C LEU A 32 20.35 -14.84 38.62
N LEU A 33 20.17 -16.16 38.61
CA LEU A 33 19.52 -16.90 37.52
C LEU A 33 18.07 -16.47 37.31
N LEU A 34 17.28 -16.36 38.38
CA LEU A 34 15.88 -15.90 38.30
C LEU A 34 15.77 -14.49 37.74
N ILE A 35 16.68 -13.60 38.08
CA ILE A 35 16.73 -12.24 37.50
C ILE A 35 17.07 -12.33 36.01
N ALA A 36 18.05 -13.14 35.63
CA ALA A 36 18.42 -13.33 34.22
C ALA A 36 17.26 -13.88 33.39
N ASP A 37 16.53 -14.87 33.93
CA ASP A 37 15.35 -15.44 33.29
C ASP A 37 14.22 -14.40 33.12
N ALA A 38 13.97 -13.60 34.13
CA ALA A 38 12.97 -12.54 34.06
C ALA A 38 13.31 -11.50 32.97
N VAL A 39 14.60 -11.13 32.86
CA VAL A 39 15.07 -10.21 31.83
C VAL A 39 14.93 -10.83 30.44
N LEU A 40 15.34 -12.10 30.26
CA LEU A 40 15.19 -12.81 28.99
C LEU A 40 13.71 -12.94 28.58
N PHE A 41 12.84 -13.27 29.53
CA PHE A 41 11.41 -13.37 29.30
C PHE A 41 10.83 -12.00 28.88
N TYR A 42 11.23 -10.92 29.55
CA TYR A 42 10.81 -9.56 29.14
C TYR A 42 11.20 -9.23 27.70
N TYR A 43 12.47 -9.48 27.34
CA TYR A 43 12.93 -9.27 25.96
C TYR A 43 12.19 -10.13 24.93
N MET A 44 11.90 -11.38 25.29
CA MET A 44 11.16 -12.29 24.43
C MET A 44 9.73 -11.78 24.17
N VAL A 45 9.03 -11.37 25.22
CA VAL A 45 7.66 -10.84 25.11
C VAL A 45 7.66 -9.52 24.31
N ALA A 46 8.59 -8.61 24.60
CA ALA A 46 8.72 -7.34 23.88
C ALA A 46 8.93 -7.60 22.37
N ASN A 47 9.80 -8.53 22.01
CA ASN A 47 10.07 -8.88 20.61
C ASN A 47 8.84 -9.48 19.91
N VAL A 48 8.05 -10.30 20.60
CA VAL A 48 6.79 -10.85 20.07
C VAL A 48 5.77 -9.72 19.83
N MET A 49 5.65 -8.79 20.77
CA MET A 49 4.75 -7.63 20.64
C MET A 49 5.13 -6.74 19.45
N GLU A 50 6.43 -6.46 19.27
CA GLU A 50 6.94 -5.70 18.12
C GLU A 50 6.60 -6.40 16.79
N LYS A 51 6.84 -7.71 16.68
CA LYS A 51 6.50 -8.49 15.49
C LYS A 51 5.00 -8.50 15.18
N ASN A 52 4.15 -8.55 16.21
CA ASN A 52 2.71 -8.47 16.02
C ASN A 52 2.26 -7.11 15.47
N ARG A 53 2.91 -6.01 15.88
CA ARG A 53 2.67 -4.68 15.31
C ARG A 53 3.01 -4.63 13.82
N LEU A 54 4.15 -5.20 13.41
CA LEU A 54 4.56 -5.29 12.02
C LEU A 54 3.55 -6.11 11.21
N ARG A 55 3.15 -7.27 11.73
CA ARG A 55 2.16 -8.14 11.10
C ARG A 55 0.83 -7.43 10.88
N LYS A 56 0.35 -6.70 11.90
CA LYS A 56 -0.87 -5.90 11.78
C LYS A 56 -0.75 -4.85 10.69
N GLY A 57 0.38 -4.12 10.64
CA GLY A 57 0.61 -3.13 9.59
C GLY A 57 0.58 -3.71 8.18
N ILE A 58 1.21 -4.87 7.97
CA ILE A 58 1.16 -5.59 6.70
C ILE A 58 -0.29 -5.99 6.35
N GLN A 59 -1.05 -6.48 7.32
CA GLN A 59 -2.45 -6.87 7.12
C GLN A 59 -3.34 -5.69 6.76
N GLU A 60 -3.17 -4.54 7.40
CA GLU A 60 -3.91 -3.31 7.09
C GLU A 60 -3.64 -2.84 5.65
N ILE A 61 -2.38 -2.78 5.25
CA ILE A 61 -2.01 -2.38 3.88
C ILE A 61 -2.53 -3.40 2.86
N ALA A 62 -2.41 -4.69 3.14
CA ALA A 62 -2.92 -5.76 2.28
C ALA A 62 -4.46 -5.76 2.16
N ALA A 63 -5.17 -5.30 3.20
CA ALA A 63 -6.61 -5.10 3.20
C ALA A 63 -7.07 -3.84 2.44
N GLY A 64 -6.12 -3.06 1.88
CA GLY A 64 -6.41 -1.85 1.12
C GLY A 64 -6.30 -0.55 1.93
N ASN A 65 -6.00 -0.61 3.24
CA ASN A 65 -5.76 0.57 4.06
C ASN A 65 -4.31 1.07 3.86
N MET A 66 -4.06 1.63 2.66
CA MET A 66 -2.71 2.07 2.24
C MET A 66 -2.20 3.28 3.03
N SER A 67 -3.09 3.99 3.73
CA SER A 67 -2.74 5.13 4.57
C SER A 67 -2.34 4.73 5.98
N TYR A 68 -2.46 3.45 6.34
CA TYR A 68 -2.06 2.97 7.65
C TYR A 68 -0.55 3.11 7.85
N GLN A 69 -0.18 3.67 9.01
CA GLN A 69 1.22 3.84 9.42
C GLN A 69 1.46 3.02 10.69
N ILE A 70 2.48 2.17 10.65
CA ILE A 70 2.93 1.43 11.84
C ILE A 70 3.59 2.41 12.78
N PRO A 71 3.11 2.52 14.06
CA PRO A 71 3.78 3.35 15.06
C PRO A 71 5.20 2.83 15.30
N ILE A 72 6.19 3.68 15.12
CA ILE A 72 7.61 3.31 15.28
C ILE A 72 8.13 3.47 16.71
N ASP A 73 7.32 4.09 17.59
CA ASP A 73 7.66 4.30 18.98
C ASP A 73 7.71 2.96 19.73
N GLY A 74 8.82 2.75 20.45
CA GLY A 74 9.07 1.50 21.15
C GLY A 74 9.44 0.31 20.27
N LEU A 75 9.68 0.50 18.97
CA LEU A 75 10.31 -0.48 18.10
C LEU A 75 11.82 -0.31 18.11
N HIS A 76 12.57 -1.42 18.16
CA HIS A 76 14.02 -1.42 18.25
C HIS A 76 14.67 -2.18 17.09
N GLY A 77 15.93 -1.85 16.80
CA GLY A 77 16.80 -2.56 15.88
C GLY A 77 16.18 -2.81 14.50
N GLU A 78 16.14 -4.07 14.08
CA GLU A 78 15.63 -4.49 12.77
C GLU A 78 14.11 -4.29 12.64
N ASN A 79 13.34 -4.46 13.71
CA ASN A 79 11.89 -4.29 13.68
C ASN A 79 11.50 -2.84 13.34
N LYS A 80 12.26 -1.85 13.83
CA LYS A 80 12.07 -0.43 13.47
C LYS A 80 12.36 -0.19 12.00
N LYS A 81 13.43 -0.78 11.44
CA LYS A 81 13.74 -0.67 10.02
C LYS A 81 12.65 -1.28 9.16
N PHE A 82 12.13 -2.44 9.54
CA PHE A 82 11.02 -3.08 8.84
C PHE A 82 9.75 -2.23 8.88
N ALA A 83 9.41 -1.63 10.02
CA ALA A 83 8.27 -0.72 10.11
C ALA A 83 8.38 0.47 9.16
N LEU A 84 9.57 1.10 9.09
CA LEU A 84 9.82 2.20 8.16
C LEU A 84 9.70 1.78 6.69
N MET A 85 10.22 0.59 6.33
CA MET A 85 10.08 0.06 4.97
C MET A 85 8.62 -0.22 4.62
N ILE A 86 7.86 -0.85 5.51
CA ILE A 86 6.43 -1.14 5.31
C ILE A 86 5.63 0.17 5.16
N ASN A 87 5.90 1.17 5.99
CA ASN A 87 5.28 2.49 5.90
C ASN A 87 5.60 3.17 4.56
N GLY A 88 6.85 3.03 4.09
CA GLY A 88 7.27 3.52 2.76
C GLY A 88 6.52 2.83 1.61
N ILE A 89 6.33 1.52 1.69
CA ILE A 89 5.55 0.75 0.71
C ILE A 89 4.08 1.23 0.69
N GLY A 90 3.45 1.38 1.87
CA GLY A 90 2.08 1.88 1.98
C GLY A 90 1.91 3.26 1.34
N THR A 91 2.83 4.18 1.65
CA THR A 91 2.83 5.53 1.08
C THR A 91 3.03 5.52 -0.45
N GLY A 92 3.98 4.72 -0.95
CA GLY A 92 4.23 4.58 -2.38
C GLY A 92 3.04 4.00 -3.14
N LEU A 93 2.39 2.98 -2.57
CA LEU A 93 1.21 2.35 -3.15
C LEU A 93 0.02 3.33 -3.19
N ASN A 94 -0.20 4.07 -2.10
CA ASN A 94 -1.26 5.09 -2.04
C ASN A 94 -1.06 6.16 -3.13
N LYS A 95 0.18 6.62 -3.33
CA LYS A 95 0.52 7.57 -4.40
C LYS A 95 0.27 6.99 -5.78
N ALA A 96 0.70 5.75 -6.04
CA ALA A 96 0.50 5.09 -7.32
C ALA A 96 -0.99 4.93 -7.67
N VAL A 97 -1.82 4.54 -6.69
CA VAL A 97 -3.27 4.43 -6.86
C VAL A 97 -3.90 5.80 -7.13
N ALA A 98 -3.50 6.85 -6.40
CA ALA A 98 -4.00 8.19 -6.63
C ALA A 98 -3.65 8.72 -8.04
N GLU A 99 -2.43 8.46 -8.53
CA GLU A 99 -2.01 8.79 -9.89
C GLU A 99 -2.79 8.00 -10.95
N ALA A 100 -3.01 6.70 -10.73
CA ALA A 100 -3.81 5.88 -11.64
C ALA A 100 -5.27 6.39 -11.73
N MET A 101 -5.89 6.72 -10.61
CA MET A 101 -7.24 7.30 -10.57
C MET A 101 -7.31 8.66 -11.27
N LYS A 102 -6.29 9.52 -11.08
CA LYS A 102 -6.20 10.80 -11.77
C LYS A 102 -6.13 10.61 -13.29
N ASN A 103 -5.28 9.68 -13.75
CA ASN A 103 -5.14 9.38 -15.17
C ASN A 103 -6.44 8.84 -15.78
N GLU A 104 -7.18 7.99 -15.04
CA GLU A 104 -8.47 7.46 -15.50
C GLU A 104 -9.53 8.57 -15.61
N ARG A 105 -9.58 9.50 -14.66
CA ARG A 105 -10.45 10.69 -14.74
C ARG A 105 -10.10 11.54 -15.96
N LEU A 106 -8.82 11.83 -16.19
CA LEU A 106 -8.38 12.61 -17.35
C LEU A 106 -8.79 11.94 -18.67
N LYS A 107 -8.70 10.60 -18.80
CA LYS A 107 -9.19 9.88 -19.96
C LYS A 107 -10.70 10.05 -20.16
N THR A 108 -11.47 9.93 -19.09
CA THR A 108 -12.93 10.10 -19.12
C THR A 108 -13.31 11.50 -19.54
N ASP A 109 -12.66 12.52 -18.96
CA ASP A 109 -12.89 13.93 -19.29
C ASP A 109 -12.53 14.24 -20.76
N LEU A 110 -11.39 13.69 -21.24
CA LEU A 110 -11.00 13.83 -22.65
C LEU A 110 -12.04 13.19 -23.58
N ILE A 111 -12.48 11.97 -23.31
CA ILE A 111 -13.49 11.28 -24.14
C ILE A 111 -14.79 12.09 -24.16
N THR A 112 -15.23 12.60 -23.03
CA THR A 112 -16.46 13.38 -22.92
C THR A 112 -16.35 14.70 -23.70
N ASN A 113 -15.27 15.46 -23.50
CA ASN A 113 -15.03 16.72 -24.16
C ASN A 113 -14.88 16.56 -25.69
N VAL A 114 -14.06 15.58 -26.13
CA VAL A 114 -13.89 15.30 -27.56
C VAL A 114 -15.21 14.85 -28.19
N SER A 115 -16.01 14.05 -27.50
CA SER A 115 -17.32 13.63 -28.00
C SER A 115 -18.27 14.82 -28.19
N HIS A 116 -18.27 15.77 -27.25
CA HIS A 116 -19.06 16.99 -27.36
C HIS A 116 -18.57 17.90 -28.52
N ASP A 117 -17.25 18.06 -28.61
CA ASP A 117 -16.64 18.96 -29.63
C ASP A 117 -16.75 18.39 -31.04
N ILE A 118 -16.86 17.06 -31.21
CA ILE A 118 -17.15 16.42 -32.51
C ILE A 118 -18.65 16.48 -32.81
N LYS A 119 -19.53 16.30 -31.82
CA LYS A 119 -20.98 16.29 -32.06
C LYS A 119 -21.50 17.59 -32.62
N THR A 120 -20.96 18.73 -32.18
CA THR A 120 -21.41 20.07 -32.59
C THR A 120 -21.19 20.30 -34.12
N PRO A 121 -19.97 20.14 -34.70
CA PRO A 121 -19.75 20.31 -36.11
C PRO A 121 -20.46 19.23 -36.94
N LEU A 122 -20.53 17.98 -36.42
CA LEU A 122 -21.21 16.91 -37.12
C LEU A 122 -22.71 17.18 -37.27
N THR A 123 -23.35 17.70 -36.23
CA THR A 123 -24.77 18.10 -36.27
C THR A 123 -24.96 19.23 -37.27
N SER A 124 -24.07 20.19 -37.35
CA SER A 124 -24.11 21.27 -38.32
C SER A 124 -24.00 20.74 -39.77
N ILE A 125 -23.05 19.84 -40.02
CA ILE A 125 -22.89 19.19 -41.32
C ILE A 125 -24.15 18.41 -41.72
N LEU A 126 -24.72 17.62 -40.82
CA LEU A 126 -25.95 16.86 -41.06
C LEU A 126 -27.15 17.79 -41.38
N ASN A 127 -27.26 18.94 -40.68
CA ASN A 127 -28.27 19.93 -40.99
C ASN A 127 -28.08 20.55 -42.38
N TYR A 128 -26.86 20.93 -42.74
CA TYR A 128 -26.59 21.45 -44.09
C TYR A 128 -26.89 20.42 -45.20
N VAL A 129 -26.48 19.15 -45.02
CA VAL A 129 -26.81 18.07 -45.95
C VAL A 129 -28.32 17.84 -46.03
N GLY A 130 -29.02 17.96 -44.90
CA GLY A 130 -30.50 17.86 -44.84
C GLY A 130 -31.17 18.98 -45.65
N ILE A 131 -30.71 20.23 -45.51
CA ILE A 131 -31.21 21.39 -46.27
C ILE A 131 -30.94 21.20 -47.77
N LEU A 132 -29.74 20.81 -48.17
CA LEU A 132 -29.37 20.56 -49.56
C LEU A 132 -30.19 19.44 -50.23
N ARG A 133 -30.59 18.43 -49.49
CA ARG A 133 -31.48 17.34 -49.99
C ARG A 133 -32.93 17.79 -50.17
N GLN A 134 -33.39 18.81 -49.44
CA GLN A 134 -34.75 19.31 -49.52
C GLN A 134 -34.90 20.49 -50.49
N THR A 135 -33.79 21.09 -50.89
CA THR A 135 -33.80 22.23 -51.83
C THR A 135 -33.62 21.73 -53.26
N ASP A 136 -34.58 22.06 -54.11
CA ASP A 136 -34.48 21.76 -55.56
C ASP A 136 -33.21 22.44 -56.10
N PRO A 137 -32.39 21.76 -56.90
CA PRO A 137 -31.19 22.37 -57.49
C PRO A 137 -31.44 23.59 -58.37
N ALA A 138 -32.69 23.82 -58.78
CA ALA A 138 -33.11 24.95 -59.54
C ALA A 138 -33.61 26.17 -58.70
N ASP A 139 -33.68 26.03 -57.35
CA ASP A 139 -34.12 27.14 -56.47
C ASP A 139 -32.95 28.11 -56.19
N PRO A 140 -33.12 29.42 -56.52
CA PRO A 140 -32.10 30.43 -56.30
C PRO A 140 -31.64 30.57 -54.83
N LYS A 141 -32.43 30.07 -53.90
CA LYS A 141 -32.09 30.09 -52.47
C LYS A 141 -31.00 29.05 -52.13
N ALA A 142 -30.87 27.97 -52.88
CA ALA A 142 -29.83 26.98 -52.69
C ALA A 142 -28.41 27.55 -52.88
N VAL A 143 -28.27 28.52 -53.79
CA VAL A 143 -27.01 29.18 -54.13
C VAL A 143 -26.56 30.14 -52.99
N SER A 144 -27.49 30.73 -52.26
CA SER A 144 -27.19 31.64 -51.17
C SER A 144 -26.49 30.98 -49.98
N TYR A 145 -26.72 29.70 -49.73
CA TYR A 145 -26.11 28.99 -48.59
C TYR A 145 -24.69 28.48 -48.88
N THR A 146 -24.25 28.44 -50.13
CA THR A 146 -22.89 28.01 -50.53
C THR A 146 -21.88 29.19 -50.52
N HIS A 147 -22.32 30.42 -50.38
CA HIS A 147 -21.47 31.64 -50.37
C HIS A 147 -21.25 32.26 -48.98
N LEU A 148 -21.72 31.63 -47.89
CA LEU A 148 -21.48 32.05 -46.51
C LEU A 148 -20.36 31.21 -45.88
N THR A 149 -19.12 31.34 -46.35
CA THR A 149 -17.89 31.00 -45.64
C THR A 149 -17.02 32.24 -45.50
#